data_a9a8f9fb7510d6be8c52823b81adc44d
#
_entry.id   a9a8f9fb7510d6be8c52823b81adc44d
#
_cell.length_a   1.000
_cell.length_b   1.000
_cell.length_c   1.000
_cell.angle_alpha   90.00
_cell.angle_beta   90.00
_cell.angle_gamma   90.00
#
_symmetry.space_group_name_H-M   'P 1'
#
loop_
_entity.id
_entity.type
_entity.pdbx_description
1 polymer ?
#
loop_
_entity_poly.entity_id
_entity_poly.type
_entity_poly.pdbx_seq_one_letter_code
_entity_poly.pdbx_strand_id
1 'polypeptide(L)'
;MNTTTVDETALQAFVLKAVDDLGAGYLGVMVSLGARLGLYRALADEGPLTSAGLAARTDCAERYVRDWAASQAAAGYLVYDPEERTFALTPEQALVLANEESPVYLPPAWNVPAAMWSDEAKALHAFRTGEGIAWGDHDPRLAHGTAAFYRNGYRAALTSQWLPALDGVVDALERGIAVADVGAGHGHTTVMMAEAFPRSRFHGFDSHAPSVSEARRNARAAGVEERVVFEQVRADAYESGGFGLICFFDALHDMGDPSGVLRHAASALTPDGTLLLVEPNAADRLEDNLTMIAQTYYAASSMICTAHSLADGGELVLGAQAGPARLTEVLHTAGFSRVRVVAETPFNLIIEAKR
;
A
#
# COMPACT_ATOMS: atom_id res chain seq x y z
N MET A 1 24.72 -35.97 22.19
CA MET A 1 24.50 -34.55 21.89
C MET A 1 25.39 -34.22 20.72
N ASN A 2 24.81 -33.96 19.52
CA ASN A 2 25.57 -33.44 18.39
C ASN A 2 26.04 -32.02 18.76
N THR A 3 27.31 -31.86 19.06
CA THR A 3 27.91 -30.51 19.18
C THR A 3 28.06 -29.96 17.79
N THR A 4 27.03 -29.26 17.32
CA THR A 4 27.13 -28.48 16.09
C THR A 4 28.22 -27.43 16.34
N THR A 5 29.35 -27.55 15.64
CA THR A 5 30.42 -26.54 15.70
C THR A 5 29.89 -25.26 15.05
N VAL A 6 29.91 -24.16 15.80
CA VAL A 6 29.51 -22.85 15.27
C VAL A 6 30.59 -22.38 14.29
N ASP A 7 30.19 -22.00 13.09
CA ASP A 7 31.04 -21.30 12.14
C ASP A 7 31.11 -19.82 12.55
N GLU A 8 32.25 -19.40 13.05
CA GLU A 8 32.48 -18.02 13.52
C GLU A 8 32.27 -16.96 12.43
N THR A 9 32.61 -17.27 11.18
CA THR A 9 32.42 -16.34 10.05
C THR A 9 30.94 -16.16 9.74
N ALA A 10 30.19 -17.26 9.68
CA ALA A 10 28.75 -17.22 9.48
C ALA A 10 28.02 -16.53 10.65
N LEU A 11 28.45 -16.77 11.88
CA LEU A 11 27.92 -16.10 13.08
C LEU A 11 28.11 -14.59 12.99
N GLN A 12 29.33 -14.13 12.67
CA GLN A 12 29.62 -12.71 12.55
C GLN A 12 28.82 -12.04 11.45
N ALA A 13 28.69 -12.68 10.29
CA ALA A 13 27.88 -12.18 9.17
C ALA A 13 26.39 -12.03 9.58
N PHE A 14 25.84 -13.00 10.29
CA PHE A 14 24.46 -12.95 10.75
C PHE A 14 24.24 -11.88 11.84
N VAL A 15 25.19 -11.69 12.76
CA VAL A 15 25.15 -10.61 13.77
C VAL A 15 25.12 -9.25 13.08
N LEU A 16 25.99 -9.02 12.08
CA LEU A 16 26.02 -7.75 11.33
C LEU A 16 24.70 -7.49 10.60
N LYS A 17 24.13 -8.52 9.96
CA LYS A 17 22.80 -8.41 9.34
C LYS A 17 21.73 -8.04 10.36
N ALA A 18 21.70 -8.71 11.52
CA ALA A 18 20.70 -8.42 12.56
C ALA A 18 20.84 -7.01 13.13
N VAL A 19 22.07 -6.49 13.25
CA VAL A 19 22.35 -5.11 13.69
C VAL A 19 21.89 -4.10 12.63
N ASP A 20 22.09 -4.40 11.34
CA ASP A 20 21.61 -3.56 10.23
C ASP A 20 20.07 -3.48 10.20
N ASP A 21 19.38 -4.63 10.34
CA ASP A 21 17.92 -4.69 10.42
C ASP A 21 17.38 -3.89 11.64
N LEU A 22 18.05 -3.97 12.79
CA LEU A 22 17.73 -3.18 13.98
C LEU A 22 17.92 -1.68 13.72
N GLY A 23 19.02 -1.33 13.06
CA GLY A 23 19.31 0.04 12.62
C GLY A 23 18.23 0.60 11.69
N ALA A 24 17.77 -0.21 10.74
CA ALA A 24 16.65 0.14 9.85
C ALA A 24 15.34 0.43 10.63
N GLY A 25 15.08 -0.34 11.70
CA GLY A 25 13.95 -0.09 12.60
C GLY A 25 14.02 1.29 13.29
N TYR A 26 15.19 1.68 13.80
CA TYR A 26 15.38 3.02 14.38
C TYR A 26 15.31 4.13 13.32
N LEU A 27 15.91 3.88 12.15
CA LEU A 27 15.90 4.80 11.03
C LEU A 27 14.47 5.15 10.58
N GLY A 28 13.55 4.19 10.59
CA GLY A 28 12.15 4.41 10.24
C GLY A 28 11.48 5.52 11.07
N VAL A 29 11.77 5.60 12.38
CA VAL A 29 11.30 6.69 13.24
C VAL A 29 11.91 8.02 12.81
N MET A 30 13.20 8.04 12.47
CA MET A 30 13.89 9.24 12.02
C MET A 30 13.35 9.72 10.67
N VAL A 31 13.04 8.81 9.74
CA VAL A 31 12.39 9.17 8.45
C VAL A 31 11.03 9.82 8.69
N SER A 32 10.19 9.23 9.55
CA SER A 32 8.89 9.81 9.90
C SER A 32 9.02 11.21 10.51
N LEU A 33 9.96 11.41 11.42
CA LEU A 33 10.24 12.73 12.02
C LEU A 33 10.74 13.73 10.97
N GLY A 34 11.68 13.33 10.11
CA GLY A 34 12.22 14.18 9.06
C GLY A 34 11.16 14.71 8.09
N ALA A 35 10.24 13.84 7.67
CA ALA A 35 9.13 14.22 6.81
C ALA A 35 8.15 15.17 7.52
N ARG A 36 7.73 14.83 8.74
CA ARG A 36 6.73 15.61 9.50
C ARG A 36 7.24 16.97 9.94
N LEU A 37 8.55 17.10 10.17
CA LEU A 37 9.20 18.37 10.54
C LEU A 37 9.65 19.18 9.31
N GLY A 38 9.46 18.63 8.09
CA GLY A 38 9.86 19.31 6.85
C GLY A 38 11.37 19.35 6.61
N LEU A 39 12.17 18.52 7.31
CA LEU A 39 13.63 18.54 7.22
C LEU A 39 14.11 18.17 5.81
N TYR A 40 13.53 17.12 5.20
CA TYR A 40 13.85 16.73 3.83
C TYR A 40 13.43 17.78 2.81
N ARG A 41 12.25 18.41 3.00
CA ARG A 41 11.77 19.48 2.13
C ARG A 41 12.70 20.68 2.16
N ALA A 42 13.12 21.11 3.35
CA ALA A 42 14.06 22.24 3.49
C ALA A 42 15.39 21.98 2.77
N LEU A 43 15.92 20.73 2.85
CA LEU A 43 17.12 20.35 2.11
C LEU A 43 16.89 20.29 0.59
N ALA A 44 15.69 19.89 0.14
CA ALA A 44 15.36 19.85 -1.28
C ALA A 44 15.20 21.25 -1.87
N ASP A 45 14.60 22.18 -1.10
CA ASP A 45 14.29 23.53 -1.57
C ASP A 45 15.53 24.46 -1.55
N GLU A 46 16.42 24.31 -0.57
CA GLU A 46 17.54 25.25 -0.36
C GLU A 46 18.92 24.68 -0.71
N GLY A 47 19.00 23.35 -0.90
CA GLY A 47 20.27 22.67 -1.16
C GLY A 47 21.04 22.34 0.13
N PRO A 48 22.38 22.27 0.07
CA PRO A 48 23.19 21.86 1.22
C PRO A 48 23.07 22.84 2.40
N LEU A 49 22.76 22.29 3.60
CA LEU A 49 22.64 23.07 4.84
C LEU A 49 23.49 22.44 5.95
N THR A 50 24.06 23.26 6.82
CA THR A 50 24.59 22.80 8.11
C THR A 50 23.42 22.38 9.03
N SER A 51 23.69 21.59 10.08
CA SER A 51 22.65 21.24 11.06
C SER A 51 22.01 22.49 11.71
N ALA A 52 22.78 23.54 11.94
CA ALA A 52 22.29 24.81 12.45
C ALA A 52 21.40 25.54 11.44
N GLY A 53 21.81 25.58 10.17
CA GLY A 53 21.00 26.17 9.10
C GLY A 53 19.67 25.43 8.90
N LEU A 54 19.70 24.08 8.87
CA LEU A 54 18.52 23.26 8.75
C LEU A 54 17.57 23.43 9.95
N ALA A 55 18.12 23.46 11.17
CA ALA A 55 17.35 23.69 12.39
C ALA A 55 16.64 25.04 12.40
N ALA A 56 17.36 26.11 12.01
CA ALA A 56 16.80 27.46 11.91
C ALA A 56 15.69 27.53 10.85
N ARG A 57 15.84 26.81 9.72
CA ARG A 57 14.87 26.78 8.63
C ARG A 57 13.56 26.07 8.98
N THR A 58 13.64 25.07 9.86
CA THR A 58 12.49 24.21 10.23
C THR A 58 11.96 24.49 11.64
N ASP A 59 12.42 25.55 12.29
CA ASP A 59 12.07 25.89 13.68
C ASP A 59 12.28 24.72 14.67
N CYS A 60 13.39 24.00 14.48
CA CYS A 60 13.74 22.84 15.29
C CYS A 60 14.98 23.13 16.17
N ALA A 61 15.11 22.38 17.27
CA ALA A 61 16.30 22.47 18.12
C ALA A 61 17.51 21.82 17.42
N GLU A 62 18.57 22.59 17.23
CA GLU A 62 19.77 22.18 16.48
C GLU A 62 20.38 20.87 16.97
N ARG A 63 20.40 20.65 18.28
CA ARG A 63 21.00 19.44 18.84
C ARG A 63 20.31 18.15 18.35
N TYR A 64 18.98 18.16 18.19
CA TYR A 64 18.23 17.05 17.64
C TYR A 64 18.41 16.93 16.13
N VAL A 65 18.39 18.04 15.41
CA VAL A 65 18.60 18.07 13.95
C VAL A 65 19.99 17.55 13.59
N ARG A 66 21.01 17.85 14.39
CA ARG A 66 22.38 17.35 14.19
C ARG A 66 22.44 15.82 14.26
N ASP A 67 21.86 15.21 15.28
CA ASP A 67 21.84 13.75 15.43
C ASP A 67 20.96 13.08 14.35
N TRP A 68 19.81 13.70 14.05
CA TRP A 68 18.96 13.27 12.96
C TRP A 68 19.71 13.25 11.62
N ALA A 69 20.34 14.35 11.24
CA ALA A 69 21.08 14.47 9.99
C ALA A 69 22.27 13.49 9.92
N ALA A 70 22.99 13.34 11.04
CA ALA A 70 24.08 12.36 11.13
C ALA A 70 23.58 10.92 10.97
N SER A 71 22.44 10.56 11.57
CA SER A 71 21.82 9.24 11.41
C SER A 71 21.38 8.97 9.95
N GLN A 72 20.80 9.98 9.29
CA GLN A 72 20.39 9.90 7.89
C GLN A 72 21.60 9.76 6.95
N ALA A 73 22.70 10.50 7.21
CA ALA A 73 23.92 10.39 6.43
C ALA A 73 24.59 9.02 6.63
N ALA A 74 24.64 8.51 7.85
CA ALA A 74 25.17 7.18 8.15
C ALA A 74 24.40 6.04 7.45
N ALA A 75 23.09 6.24 7.25
CA ALA A 75 22.21 5.31 6.54
C ALA A 75 22.19 5.54 5.00
N GLY A 76 22.90 6.53 4.48
CA GLY A 76 22.92 6.85 3.05
C GLY A 76 21.67 7.60 2.55
N TYR A 77 20.83 8.11 3.44
CA TYR A 77 19.63 8.89 3.10
C TYR A 77 19.96 10.37 2.86
N LEU A 78 21.09 10.86 3.35
CA LEU A 78 21.64 12.17 3.06
C LEU A 78 23.10 12.02 2.64
N VAL A 79 23.57 12.98 1.85
CA VAL A 79 25.00 13.18 1.55
C VAL A 79 25.56 14.17 2.58
N TYR A 80 26.75 13.88 3.13
CA TYR A 80 27.46 14.77 4.04
C TYR A 80 28.75 15.26 3.42
N ASP A 81 28.95 16.57 3.40
CA ASP A 81 30.20 17.22 3.02
C ASP A 81 31.03 17.54 4.28
N PRO A 82 32.19 16.91 4.50
CA PRO A 82 33.01 17.12 5.68
C PRO A 82 33.75 18.48 5.67
N GLU A 83 34.00 19.09 4.51
CA GLU A 83 34.71 20.37 4.40
C GLU A 83 33.77 21.52 4.80
N GLU A 84 32.59 21.58 4.19
CA GLU A 84 31.58 22.60 4.46
C GLU A 84 30.68 22.23 5.66
N ARG A 85 30.75 20.98 6.15
CA ARG A 85 29.94 20.44 7.24
C ARG A 85 28.44 20.54 6.97
N THR A 86 28.05 20.31 5.72
CA THR A 86 26.67 20.39 5.24
C THR A 86 26.08 19.02 4.91
N PHE A 87 24.76 18.94 5.00
CA PHE A 87 23.96 17.79 4.58
C PHE A 87 23.14 18.19 3.36
N ALA A 88 22.97 17.27 2.42
CA ALA A 88 22.23 17.50 1.19
C ALA A 88 21.44 16.25 0.78
N LEU A 89 20.45 16.43 -0.10
CA LEU A 89 19.80 15.37 -0.86
C LEU A 89 20.34 15.35 -2.28
N THR A 90 20.57 14.15 -2.83
CA THR A 90 20.68 14.01 -4.29
C THR A 90 19.30 14.18 -4.93
N PRO A 91 19.21 14.43 -6.25
CA PRO A 91 17.92 14.48 -6.94
C PRO A 91 17.07 13.22 -6.72
N GLU A 92 17.68 12.03 -6.71
CA GLU A 92 17.01 10.74 -6.49
C GLU A 92 16.49 10.64 -5.05
N GLN A 93 17.29 11.01 -4.05
CA GLN A 93 16.88 11.03 -2.66
C GLN A 93 15.73 12.04 -2.43
N ALA A 94 15.76 13.20 -3.10
CA ALA A 94 14.69 14.18 -3.03
C ALA A 94 13.36 13.67 -3.59
N LEU A 95 13.38 12.89 -4.68
CA LEU A 95 12.17 12.25 -5.21
C LEU A 95 11.54 11.26 -4.23
N VAL A 96 12.36 10.54 -3.47
CA VAL A 96 11.89 9.52 -2.51
C VAL A 96 11.46 10.13 -1.18
N LEU A 97 12.15 11.18 -0.70
CA LEU A 97 12.04 11.65 0.70
C LEU A 97 11.38 13.02 0.86
N ALA A 98 11.39 13.87 -0.18
CA ALA A 98 10.95 15.26 -0.08
C ALA A 98 9.80 15.63 -1.01
N ASN A 99 9.71 15.03 -2.19
CA ASN A 99 8.70 15.37 -3.21
C ASN A 99 7.43 14.53 -3.03
N GLU A 100 6.40 15.08 -2.40
CA GLU A 100 5.13 14.41 -2.13
C GLU A 100 4.34 14.03 -3.40
N GLU A 101 4.62 14.67 -4.52
CA GLU A 101 3.99 14.35 -5.81
C GLU A 101 4.76 13.27 -6.61
N SER A 102 5.93 12.90 -6.13
CA SER A 102 6.72 11.84 -6.76
C SER A 102 6.02 10.48 -6.66
N PRO A 103 6.01 9.68 -7.74
CA PRO A 103 5.47 8.32 -7.70
C PRO A 103 6.23 7.37 -6.76
N VAL A 104 7.42 7.76 -6.33
CA VAL A 104 8.29 7.00 -5.42
C VAL A 104 8.45 7.64 -4.04
N TYR A 105 7.57 8.57 -3.67
CA TYR A 105 7.60 9.20 -2.34
C TYR A 105 7.17 8.21 -1.25
N LEU A 106 8.07 7.91 -0.32
CA LEU A 106 7.90 6.82 0.65
C LEU A 106 7.65 7.21 2.12
N PRO A 107 8.00 8.41 2.64
CA PRO A 107 7.99 8.65 4.09
C PRO A 107 6.68 8.29 4.81
N PRO A 108 5.48 8.49 4.25
CA PRO A 108 4.25 8.10 4.92
C PRO A 108 4.08 6.58 5.10
N ALA A 109 4.77 5.76 4.29
CA ALA A 109 4.73 4.29 4.42
C ALA A 109 5.25 3.81 5.80
N TRP A 110 6.14 4.57 6.44
CA TRP A 110 6.64 4.25 7.79
C TRP A 110 5.55 4.31 8.88
N ASN A 111 4.37 4.85 8.58
CA ASN A 111 3.22 4.72 9.47
C ASN A 111 2.75 3.26 9.60
N VAL A 112 2.95 2.41 8.58
CA VAL A 112 2.56 0.99 8.64
C VAL A 112 3.37 0.24 9.70
N PRO A 113 4.72 0.16 9.65
CA PRO A 113 5.49 -0.49 10.70
C PRO A 113 5.31 0.18 12.07
N ALA A 114 5.06 1.50 12.14
CA ALA A 114 4.75 2.17 13.40
C ALA A 114 3.42 1.70 14.00
N ALA A 115 2.40 1.44 13.18
CA ALA A 115 1.14 0.83 13.61
C ALA A 115 1.36 -0.61 14.06
N MET A 116 2.13 -1.41 13.32
CA MET A 116 2.46 -2.80 13.69
C MET A 116 3.13 -2.88 15.06
N TRP A 117 4.09 -2.00 15.37
CA TRP A 117 4.71 -1.93 16.70
C TRP A 117 3.70 -1.58 17.80
N SER A 118 2.74 -0.68 17.54
CA SER A 118 1.68 -0.35 18.50
C SER A 118 0.73 -1.52 18.74
N ASP A 119 0.51 -2.35 17.75
CA ASP A 119 -0.41 -3.48 17.79
C ASP A 119 0.26 -4.81 18.20
N GLU A 120 1.54 -4.80 18.59
CA GLU A 120 2.30 -6.01 18.94
C GLU A 120 1.57 -6.89 19.96
N ALA A 121 0.97 -6.30 21.00
CA ALA A 121 0.23 -7.05 22.02
C ALA A 121 -0.99 -7.78 21.45
N LYS A 122 -1.69 -7.18 20.48
CA LYS A 122 -2.81 -7.79 19.76
C LYS A 122 -2.32 -8.93 18.88
N ALA A 123 -1.20 -8.71 18.17
CA ALA A 123 -0.57 -9.74 17.36
C ALA A 123 -0.11 -10.95 18.20
N LEU A 124 0.50 -10.73 19.36
CA LEU A 124 0.88 -11.81 20.30
C LEU A 124 -0.33 -12.67 20.73
N HIS A 125 -1.49 -12.04 20.93
CA HIS A 125 -2.73 -12.76 21.22
C HIS A 125 -3.19 -13.56 19.99
N ALA A 126 -3.30 -12.91 18.82
CA ALA A 126 -3.73 -13.53 17.56
C ALA A 126 -2.86 -14.75 17.17
N PHE A 127 -1.55 -14.65 17.30
CA PHE A 127 -0.61 -15.75 17.03
C PHE A 127 -0.79 -16.98 17.95
N ARG A 128 -1.33 -16.78 19.17
CA ARG A 128 -1.57 -17.86 20.14
C ARG A 128 -2.95 -18.49 19.99
N THR A 129 -3.93 -17.72 19.60
CA THR A 129 -5.34 -18.15 19.61
C THR A 129 -5.85 -18.50 18.22
N GLY A 130 -5.23 -17.97 17.16
CA GLY A 130 -5.75 -18.03 15.79
C GLY A 130 -6.86 -17.00 15.54
N GLU A 131 -7.21 -16.16 16.53
CA GLU A 131 -8.12 -15.05 16.33
C GLU A 131 -7.46 -13.98 15.47
N GLY A 132 -8.25 -13.29 14.64
CA GLY A 132 -7.74 -12.21 13.81
C GLY A 132 -7.68 -10.88 14.54
N ILE A 133 -7.29 -9.83 13.80
CA ILE A 133 -7.35 -8.43 14.22
C ILE A 133 -8.16 -7.69 13.15
N ALA A 134 -9.34 -7.18 13.50
CA ALA A 134 -10.18 -6.46 12.54
C ALA A 134 -9.48 -5.16 12.09
N TRP A 135 -9.73 -4.73 10.86
CA TRP A 135 -9.10 -3.53 10.29
C TRP A 135 -9.26 -2.29 11.19
N GLY A 136 -10.45 -2.09 11.72
CA GLY A 136 -10.77 -0.96 12.60
C GLY A 136 -10.16 -1.03 14.00
N ASP A 137 -9.61 -2.18 14.40
CA ASP A 137 -8.96 -2.39 15.70
C ASP A 137 -7.45 -2.09 15.65
N HIS A 138 -6.89 -1.87 14.47
CA HIS A 138 -5.50 -1.45 14.32
C HIS A 138 -5.28 0.02 14.74
N ASP A 139 -4.03 0.34 15.03
CA ASP A 139 -3.61 1.74 15.22
C ASP A 139 -4.00 2.56 13.99
N PRO A 140 -4.61 3.75 14.14
CA PRO A 140 -5.09 4.57 13.02
C PRO A 140 -4.02 4.92 11.97
N ARG A 141 -2.73 4.86 12.32
CA ARG A 141 -1.63 5.06 11.37
C ARG A 141 -1.60 4.01 10.27
N LEU A 142 -2.18 2.81 10.50
CA LEU A 142 -2.24 1.78 9.48
C LEU A 142 -2.98 2.27 8.24
N ALA A 143 -4.22 2.70 8.37
CA ALA A 143 -5.04 3.14 7.24
C ALA A 143 -4.40 4.32 6.49
N HIS A 144 -3.84 5.31 7.23
CA HIS A 144 -3.16 6.44 6.61
C HIS A 144 -1.87 6.03 5.89
N GLY A 145 -1.08 5.14 6.50
CA GLY A 145 0.18 4.65 5.93
C GLY A 145 -0.04 3.84 4.67
N THR A 146 -1.01 2.92 4.69
CA THR A 146 -1.37 2.07 3.55
C THR A 146 -1.88 2.93 2.38
N ALA A 147 -2.85 3.82 2.65
CA ALA A 147 -3.39 4.72 1.63
C ALA A 147 -2.29 5.59 0.98
N ALA A 148 -1.37 6.12 1.78
CA ALA A 148 -0.28 6.96 1.28
C ALA A 148 0.79 6.17 0.51
N PHE A 149 1.08 4.93 0.93
CA PHE A 149 2.03 4.05 0.24
C PHE A 149 1.60 3.77 -1.20
N TYR A 150 0.34 3.40 -1.39
CA TYR A 150 -0.15 3.04 -2.72
C TYR A 150 -0.50 4.23 -3.61
N ARG A 151 -0.95 5.36 -3.01
CA ARG A 151 -1.49 6.52 -3.75
C ARG A 151 -0.64 6.97 -4.92
N ASN A 152 0.67 7.14 -4.70
CA ASN A 152 1.54 7.72 -5.71
C ASN A 152 1.87 6.72 -6.83
N GLY A 153 2.01 5.44 -6.49
CA GLY A 153 2.13 4.36 -7.47
C GLY A 153 0.88 4.25 -8.37
N TYR A 154 -0.31 4.31 -7.77
CA TYR A 154 -1.57 4.31 -8.51
C TYR A 154 -1.70 5.55 -9.42
N ARG A 155 -1.35 6.74 -8.91
CA ARG A 155 -1.35 7.97 -9.71
C ARG A 155 -0.48 7.86 -10.96
N ALA A 156 0.67 7.20 -10.84
CA ALA A 156 1.60 7.03 -11.96
C ALA A 156 1.13 6.00 -13.00
N ALA A 157 0.37 4.98 -12.60
CA ALA A 157 0.13 3.82 -13.45
C ALA A 157 -1.34 3.55 -13.78
N LEU A 158 -2.30 3.89 -12.90
CA LEU A 158 -3.69 3.48 -13.02
C LEU A 158 -4.31 3.89 -14.35
N THR A 159 -4.32 5.17 -14.67
CA THR A 159 -4.99 5.69 -15.88
C THR A 159 -4.13 5.62 -17.13
N SER A 160 -2.79 5.62 -16.97
CA SER A 160 -1.83 5.65 -18.06
C SER A 160 -1.36 4.28 -18.55
N GLN A 161 -1.46 3.25 -17.71
CA GLN A 161 -0.94 1.93 -18.00
C GLN A 161 -1.96 0.81 -17.71
N TRP A 162 -2.55 0.76 -16.50
CA TRP A 162 -3.36 -0.39 -16.08
C TRP A 162 -4.72 -0.43 -16.76
N LEU A 163 -5.48 0.67 -16.73
CA LEU A 163 -6.77 0.73 -17.43
C LEU A 163 -6.63 0.56 -18.96
N PRO A 164 -5.60 1.12 -19.65
CA PRO A 164 -5.36 0.83 -21.06
C PRO A 164 -4.97 -0.61 -21.40
N ALA A 165 -4.45 -1.37 -20.44
CA ALA A 165 -4.12 -2.79 -20.64
C ALA A 165 -5.36 -3.71 -20.65
N LEU A 166 -6.51 -3.21 -20.20
CA LEU A 166 -7.78 -3.95 -20.18
C LEU A 166 -8.52 -3.82 -21.52
N ASP A 167 -9.13 -4.91 -21.97
CA ASP A 167 -9.83 -4.94 -23.26
C ASP A 167 -11.08 -4.07 -23.28
N GLY A 168 -11.03 -2.92 -24.01
CA GLY A 168 -12.14 -2.03 -24.29
C GLY A 168 -12.63 -1.19 -23.10
N VAL A 169 -11.93 -1.23 -21.97
CA VAL A 169 -12.34 -0.54 -20.74
C VAL A 169 -12.20 0.96 -20.86
N VAL A 170 -11.12 1.48 -21.46
CA VAL A 170 -10.94 2.93 -21.65
C VAL A 170 -12.06 3.50 -22.52
N ASP A 171 -12.38 2.86 -23.65
CA ASP A 171 -13.48 3.28 -24.52
C ASP A 171 -14.83 3.27 -23.78
N ALA A 172 -15.06 2.26 -22.92
CA ALA A 172 -16.27 2.18 -22.12
C ALA A 172 -16.34 3.32 -21.09
N LEU A 173 -15.25 3.60 -20.39
CA LEU A 173 -15.13 4.71 -19.44
C LEU A 173 -15.35 6.08 -20.12
N GLU A 174 -14.82 6.27 -21.32
CA GLU A 174 -15.01 7.49 -22.11
C GLU A 174 -16.45 7.66 -22.60
N ARG A 175 -17.15 6.55 -22.95
CA ARG A 175 -18.58 6.59 -23.29
C ARG A 175 -19.47 6.88 -22.08
N GLY A 176 -19.03 6.52 -20.90
CA GLY A 176 -19.76 6.65 -19.65
C GLY A 176 -20.36 5.33 -19.18
N ILE A 177 -19.78 4.76 -18.13
CA ILE A 177 -20.26 3.54 -17.44
C ILE A 177 -20.33 3.77 -15.93
N ALA A 178 -21.02 2.87 -15.22
CA ALA A 178 -20.92 2.77 -13.78
C ALA A 178 -19.69 1.92 -13.41
N VAL A 179 -18.90 2.41 -12.45
CA VAL A 179 -17.70 1.76 -11.94
C VAL A 179 -17.86 1.53 -10.43
N ALA A 180 -17.52 0.35 -9.95
CA ALA A 180 -17.39 0.04 -8.54
C ALA A 180 -15.91 -0.09 -8.16
N ASP A 181 -15.52 0.48 -7.04
CA ASP A 181 -14.22 0.33 -6.38
C ASP A 181 -14.49 -0.29 -5.01
N VAL A 182 -14.14 -1.57 -4.85
CA VAL A 182 -14.49 -2.37 -3.67
C VAL A 182 -13.26 -2.53 -2.77
N GLY A 183 -13.42 -2.15 -1.51
CA GLY A 183 -12.30 -1.91 -0.60
C GLY A 183 -11.63 -0.57 -0.92
N ALA A 184 -12.44 0.47 -1.21
CA ALA A 184 -11.96 1.75 -1.74
C ALA A 184 -11.06 2.53 -0.75
N GLY A 185 -11.01 2.17 0.52
CA GLY A 185 -10.21 2.84 1.53
C GLY A 185 -10.44 4.35 1.56
N HIS A 186 -9.39 5.13 1.40
CA HIS A 186 -9.46 6.60 1.33
C HIS A 186 -9.94 7.14 -0.04
N GLY A 187 -10.35 6.28 -0.98
CA GLY A 187 -10.96 6.63 -2.26
C GLY A 187 -10.02 7.23 -3.29
N HIS A 188 -8.71 7.09 -3.15
CA HIS A 188 -7.74 7.71 -4.06
C HIS A 188 -7.88 7.19 -5.50
N THR A 189 -8.04 5.88 -5.69
CA THR A 189 -8.24 5.24 -7.00
C THR A 189 -9.55 5.66 -7.65
N THR A 190 -10.63 5.67 -6.86
CA THR A 190 -11.95 6.14 -7.30
C THR A 190 -11.91 7.59 -7.78
N VAL A 191 -11.25 8.47 -7.01
CA VAL A 191 -11.10 9.90 -7.36
C VAL A 191 -10.26 10.06 -8.63
N MET A 192 -9.11 9.38 -8.75
CA MET A 192 -8.26 9.43 -9.95
C MET A 192 -9.01 9.00 -11.21
N MET A 193 -9.80 7.92 -11.13
CA MET A 193 -10.64 7.49 -12.25
C MET A 193 -11.73 8.51 -12.59
N ALA A 194 -12.36 9.13 -11.58
CA ALA A 194 -13.39 10.13 -11.79
C ALA A 194 -12.86 11.43 -12.42
N GLU A 195 -11.64 11.84 -12.07
CA GLU A 195 -10.96 12.97 -12.71
C GLU A 195 -10.66 12.68 -14.19
N ALA A 196 -10.17 11.45 -14.48
CA ALA A 196 -9.77 11.06 -15.83
C ALA A 196 -10.97 10.81 -16.76
N PHE A 197 -12.12 10.32 -16.24
CA PHE A 197 -13.27 9.88 -17.03
C PHE A 197 -14.58 10.58 -16.62
N PRO A 198 -14.78 11.85 -17.00
CA PRO A 198 -15.87 12.68 -16.50
C PRO A 198 -17.28 12.25 -16.93
N ARG A 199 -17.41 11.33 -17.89
CA ARG A 199 -18.72 10.79 -18.32
C ARG A 199 -19.17 9.59 -17.49
N SER A 200 -18.25 8.93 -16.79
CA SER A 200 -18.53 7.76 -15.95
C SER A 200 -18.97 8.16 -14.53
N ARG A 201 -19.62 7.24 -13.84
CA ARG A 201 -20.04 7.39 -12.45
C ARG A 201 -19.34 6.35 -11.60
N PHE A 202 -18.92 6.73 -10.40
CA PHE A 202 -18.06 5.92 -9.56
C PHE A 202 -18.71 5.69 -8.20
N HIS A 203 -18.63 4.45 -7.73
CA HIS A 203 -19.09 4.01 -6.43
C HIS A 203 -17.92 3.37 -5.70
N GLY A 204 -17.52 3.93 -4.58
CA GLY A 204 -16.51 3.37 -3.69
C GLY A 204 -17.20 2.70 -2.51
N PHE A 205 -16.87 1.45 -2.26
CA PHE A 205 -17.43 0.64 -1.18
C PHE A 205 -16.32 0.26 -0.19
N ASP A 206 -16.55 0.51 1.09
CA ASP A 206 -15.62 0.12 2.15
C ASP A 206 -16.39 -0.13 3.47
N SER A 207 -15.95 -1.10 4.26
CA SER A 207 -16.58 -1.41 5.55
C SER A 207 -16.12 -0.47 6.66
N HIS A 208 -14.96 0.19 6.52
CA HIS A 208 -14.35 1.02 7.55
C HIS A 208 -14.87 2.47 7.48
N ALA A 209 -15.75 2.86 8.41
CA ALA A 209 -16.38 4.18 8.45
C ALA A 209 -15.39 5.38 8.41
N PRO A 210 -14.26 5.36 9.13
CA PRO A 210 -13.27 6.43 9.04
C PRO A 210 -12.68 6.58 7.62
N SER A 211 -12.38 5.46 6.93
CA SER A 211 -11.89 5.47 5.54
C SER A 211 -12.93 6.07 4.60
N VAL A 212 -14.18 5.67 4.68
CA VAL A 212 -15.29 6.25 3.89
C VAL A 212 -15.42 7.75 4.11
N SER A 213 -15.28 8.19 5.36
CA SER A 213 -15.33 9.62 5.69
C SER A 213 -14.18 10.40 5.05
N GLU A 214 -12.98 9.82 5.02
CA GLU A 214 -11.81 10.39 4.34
C GLU A 214 -12.02 10.41 2.81
N ALA A 215 -12.49 9.30 2.24
CA ALA A 215 -12.76 9.19 0.81
C ALA A 215 -13.74 10.29 0.33
N ARG A 216 -14.80 10.56 1.10
CA ARG A 216 -15.73 11.66 0.82
C ARG A 216 -15.08 13.03 0.90
N ARG A 217 -14.10 13.24 1.81
CA ARG A 217 -13.31 14.49 1.86
C ARG A 217 -12.43 14.63 0.62
N ASN A 218 -11.78 13.55 0.21
CA ASN A 218 -10.93 13.53 -0.97
C ASN A 218 -11.71 13.81 -2.25
N ALA A 219 -12.91 13.23 -2.42
CA ALA A 219 -13.78 13.52 -3.58
C ALA A 219 -14.19 14.99 -3.64
N ARG A 220 -14.55 15.59 -2.48
CA ARG A 220 -14.87 17.04 -2.43
C ARG A 220 -13.66 17.90 -2.75
N ALA A 221 -12.49 17.58 -2.21
CA ALA A 221 -11.26 18.32 -2.47
C ALA A 221 -10.85 18.29 -3.95
N ALA A 222 -11.15 17.17 -4.64
CA ALA A 222 -10.93 17.02 -6.08
C ALA A 222 -12.07 17.56 -6.96
N GLY A 223 -13.20 17.99 -6.38
CA GLY A 223 -14.35 18.51 -7.14
C GLY A 223 -15.09 17.45 -7.97
N VAL A 224 -15.07 16.19 -7.52
CA VAL A 224 -15.72 15.07 -8.24
C VAL A 224 -16.92 14.47 -7.52
N GLU A 225 -17.35 15.04 -6.40
CA GLU A 225 -18.41 14.53 -5.52
C GLU A 225 -19.77 14.34 -6.19
N GLU A 226 -20.06 15.03 -7.28
CA GLU A 226 -21.31 14.86 -8.05
C GLU A 226 -21.32 13.56 -8.85
N ARG A 227 -20.16 12.95 -9.11
CA ARG A 227 -20.01 11.74 -9.90
C ARG A 227 -19.47 10.55 -9.10
N VAL A 228 -19.12 10.78 -7.83
CA VAL A 228 -18.53 9.78 -6.93
C VAL A 228 -19.39 9.64 -5.68
N VAL A 229 -19.82 8.42 -5.39
CA VAL A 229 -20.52 8.07 -4.16
C VAL A 229 -19.67 7.10 -3.35
N PHE A 230 -19.45 7.39 -2.07
CA PHE A 230 -18.80 6.45 -1.16
C PHE A 230 -19.80 5.95 -0.12
N GLU A 231 -19.89 4.62 0.02
CA GLU A 231 -20.79 3.96 0.94
C GLU A 231 -20.04 3.07 1.92
N GLN A 232 -20.48 3.13 3.18
CA GLN A 232 -20.00 2.21 4.20
C GLN A 232 -20.80 0.92 4.10
N VAL A 233 -20.22 -0.10 3.47
CA VAL A 233 -20.85 -1.40 3.25
C VAL A 233 -19.78 -2.48 3.08
N ARG A 234 -20.11 -3.72 3.41
CA ARG A 234 -19.24 -4.87 3.18
C ARG A 234 -19.09 -5.16 1.67
N ALA A 235 -17.98 -5.75 1.30
CA ALA A 235 -17.66 -6.10 -0.09
C ALA A 235 -18.61 -7.14 -0.73
N ASP A 236 -19.38 -7.86 0.07
CA ASP A 236 -20.36 -8.87 -0.35
C ASP A 236 -21.83 -8.40 -0.26
N ALA A 237 -22.06 -7.12 0.09
CA ALA A 237 -23.39 -6.62 0.44
C ALA A 237 -23.77 -5.26 -0.21
N TYR A 238 -22.91 -4.68 -1.07
CA TYR A 238 -23.30 -3.47 -1.79
C TYR A 238 -24.41 -3.75 -2.81
N GLU A 239 -25.21 -2.73 -3.13
CA GLU A 239 -26.30 -2.89 -4.09
C GLU A 239 -25.77 -3.33 -5.45
N SER A 240 -26.26 -4.49 -5.90
CA SER A 240 -25.79 -5.11 -7.14
C SER A 240 -26.52 -4.57 -8.35
N GLY A 241 -25.77 -4.18 -9.37
CA GLY A 241 -26.35 -4.02 -10.70
C GLY A 241 -25.71 -2.99 -11.61
N GLY A 242 -25.36 -3.43 -12.80
CA GLY A 242 -25.09 -2.57 -13.94
C GLY A 242 -23.69 -1.95 -13.98
N PHE A 243 -22.72 -2.46 -13.24
CA PHE A 243 -21.34 -1.97 -13.34
C PHE A 243 -20.66 -2.50 -14.61
N GLY A 244 -20.11 -1.59 -15.40
CA GLY A 244 -19.28 -1.93 -16.56
C GLY A 244 -17.86 -2.27 -16.17
N LEU A 245 -17.40 -1.78 -14.99
CA LEU A 245 -16.10 -2.10 -14.41
C LEU A 245 -16.25 -2.26 -12.90
N ILE A 246 -15.69 -3.31 -12.34
CA ILE A 246 -15.50 -3.47 -10.89
C ILE A 246 -14.03 -3.62 -10.61
N CYS A 247 -13.52 -2.87 -9.64
CA CYS A 247 -12.12 -2.83 -9.26
C CYS A 247 -11.92 -3.27 -7.82
N PHE A 248 -10.80 -3.97 -7.58
CA PHE A 248 -10.22 -4.19 -6.27
C PHE A 248 -8.75 -3.73 -6.34
N PHE A 249 -8.34 -2.86 -5.43
CA PHE A 249 -6.97 -2.35 -5.37
C PHE A 249 -6.35 -2.73 -4.04
N ASP A 250 -5.50 -3.75 -4.05
CA ASP A 250 -4.82 -4.29 -2.86
C ASP A 250 -5.79 -4.53 -1.68
N ALA A 251 -6.94 -5.14 -1.95
CA ALA A 251 -8.02 -5.29 -0.98
C ALA A 251 -8.60 -6.70 -0.89
N LEU A 252 -8.65 -7.47 -1.98
CA LEU A 252 -9.30 -8.78 -1.99
C LEU A 252 -8.60 -9.78 -1.05
N HIS A 253 -7.28 -9.72 -0.99
CA HIS A 253 -6.47 -10.63 -0.16
C HIS A 253 -6.68 -10.45 1.35
N ASP A 254 -7.25 -9.32 1.77
CA ASP A 254 -7.58 -9.01 3.16
C ASP A 254 -8.97 -9.54 3.57
N MET A 255 -9.83 -9.92 2.62
CA MET A 255 -11.23 -10.26 2.88
C MET A 255 -11.39 -11.68 3.42
N GLY A 256 -12.38 -11.90 4.29
CA GLY A 256 -12.64 -13.22 4.91
C GLY A 256 -13.17 -14.28 3.93
N ASP A 257 -14.05 -13.88 3.01
CA ASP A 257 -14.56 -14.76 1.91
C ASP A 257 -14.29 -14.13 0.55
N PRO A 258 -13.06 -14.19 0.03
CA PRO A 258 -12.73 -13.62 -1.26
C PRO A 258 -13.53 -14.26 -2.42
N SER A 259 -13.87 -15.55 -2.31
CA SER A 259 -14.69 -16.22 -3.32
C SER A 259 -16.14 -15.71 -3.31
N GLY A 260 -16.73 -15.48 -2.14
CA GLY A 260 -18.07 -14.90 -2.00
C GLY A 260 -18.14 -13.48 -2.51
N VAL A 261 -17.16 -12.65 -2.15
CA VAL A 261 -17.02 -11.28 -2.65
C VAL A 261 -16.91 -11.25 -4.18
N LEU A 262 -16.09 -12.10 -4.77
CA LEU A 262 -15.96 -12.20 -6.22
C LEU A 262 -17.22 -12.70 -6.90
N ARG A 263 -17.97 -13.66 -6.31
CA ARG A 263 -19.30 -14.07 -6.82
C ARG A 263 -20.28 -12.92 -6.80
N HIS A 264 -20.28 -12.11 -5.72
CA HIS A 264 -21.10 -10.92 -5.64
C HIS A 264 -20.72 -9.92 -6.75
N ALA A 265 -19.41 -9.64 -6.92
CA ALA A 265 -18.91 -8.78 -7.99
C ALA A 265 -19.33 -9.31 -9.39
N ALA A 266 -19.18 -10.62 -9.66
CA ALA A 266 -19.63 -11.23 -10.91
C ALA A 266 -21.12 -10.99 -11.16
N SER A 267 -21.98 -11.08 -10.12
CA SER A 267 -23.42 -10.82 -10.24
C SER A 267 -23.75 -9.35 -10.50
N ALA A 268 -22.91 -8.44 -10.02
CA ALA A 268 -23.10 -6.99 -10.14
C ALA A 268 -22.60 -6.41 -11.48
N LEU A 269 -21.72 -7.14 -12.18
CA LEU A 269 -21.23 -6.76 -13.51
C LEU A 269 -22.33 -6.87 -14.59
N THR A 270 -22.29 -5.96 -15.55
CA THR A 270 -23.02 -6.12 -16.83
C THR A 270 -22.50 -7.35 -17.59
N PRO A 271 -23.27 -7.89 -18.57
CA PRO A 271 -22.82 -9.07 -19.34
C PRO A 271 -21.42 -8.92 -19.96
N ASP A 272 -21.10 -7.73 -20.45
CA ASP A 272 -19.78 -7.41 -21.06
C ASP A 272 -18.83 -6.70 -20.07
N GLY A 273 -19.18 -6.67 -18.78
CA GLY A 273 -18.41 -5.99 -17.74
C GLY A 273 -17.07 -6.66 -17.47
N THR A 274 -16.15 -5.88 -16.98
CA THR A 274 -14.78 -6.30 -16.65
C THR A 274 -14.53 -6.17 -15.15
N LEU A 275 -13.85 -7.14 -14.57
CA LEU A 275 -13.24 -7.02 -13.25
C LEU A 275 -11.75 -6.72 -13.40
N LEU A 276 -11.30 -5.65 -12.73
CA LEU A 276 -9.89 -5.32 -12.52
C LEU A 276 -9.51 -5.71 -11.10
N LEU A 277 -8.57 -6.64 -10.98
CA LEU A 277 -7.98 -7.03 -9.71
C LEU A 277 -6.51 -6.60 -9.69
N VAL A 278 -6.16 -5.74 -8.76
CA VAL A 278 -4.79 -5.32 -8.46
C VAL A 278 -4.44 -5.88 -7.11
N GLU A 279 -3.40 -6.72 -7.06
CA GLU A 279 -2.97 -7.43 -5.86
C GLU A 279 -1.45 -7.34 -5.68
N PRO A 280 -0.90 -7.58 -4.48
CA PRO A 280 0.53 -7.62 -4.29
C PRO A 280 1.22 -8.60 -5.25
N ASN A 281 2.34 -8.17 -5.84
CA ASN A 281 3.12 -9.04 -6.73
C ASN A 281 3.80 -10.14 -5.93
N ALA A 282 3.40 -11.38 -6.20
CA ALA A 282 3.96 -12.58 -5.60
C ALA A 282 4.05 -13.69 -6.64
N ALA A 283 5.06 -14.53 -6.51
CA ALA A 283 5.13 -15.81 -7.22
C ALA A 283 4.29 -16.88 -6.49
N ASP A 284 4.00 -17.99 -7.19
CA ASP A 284 3.16 -19.07 -6.65
C ASP A 284 3.87 -19.91 -5.57
N ARG A 285 5.19 -19.89 -5.50
CA ARG A 285 5.99 -20.74 -4.62
C ARG A 285 6.82 -19.89 -3.67
N LEU A 286 6.96 -20.37 -2.42
CA LEU A 286 7.73 -19.68 -1.38
C LEU A 286 9.17 -19.40 -1.81
N GLU A 287 9.83 -20.38 -2.44
CA GLU A 287 11.23 -20.26 -2.86
C GLU A 287 11.46 -19.15 -3.89
N ASP A 288 10.43 -18.82 -4.70
CA ASP A 288 10.47 -17.77 -5.69
C ASP A 288 10.15 -16.38 -5.06
N ASN A 289 9.62 -16.38 -3.83
CA ASN A 289 9.29 -15.21 -3.05
C ASN A 289 10.35 -14.85 -1.97
N LEU A 290 11.52 -15.47 -1.96
CA LEU A 290 12.57 -15.14 -0.99
C LEU A 290 13.34 -13.87 -1.42
N THR A 291 12.62 -12.75 -1.49
CA THR A 291 13.10 -11.44 -1.93
C THR A 291 12.90 -10.38 -0.84
N MET A 292 13.57 -9.23 -0.95
CA MET A 292 13.40 -8.09 -0.04
C MET A 292 11.96 -7.56 -0.05
N ILE A 293 11.32 -7.49 -1.22
CA ILE A 293 9.93 -7.02 -1.34
C ILE A 293 8.98 -8.01 -0.67
N ALA A 294 9.13 -9.30 -0.96
CA ALA A 294 8.31 -10.34 -0.35
C ALA A 294 8.52 -10.43 1.17
N GLN A 295 9.73 -10.20 1.69
CA GLN A 295 9.97 -10.07 3.14
C GLN A 295 9.05 -9.02 3.76
N THR A 296 8.93 -7.84 3.12
CA THR A 296 8.06 -6.76 3.59
C THR A 296 6.60 -7.19 3.58
N TYR A 297 6.15 -7.80 2.47
CA TYR A 297 4.76 -8.25 2.34
C TYR A 297 4.42 -9.40 3.28
N TYR A 298 5.28 -10.41 3.48
CA TYR A 298 5.03 -11.48 4.45
C TYR A 298 4.91 -10.95 5.88
N ALA A 299 5.81 -10.03 6.27
CA ALA A 299 5.77 -9.44 7.60
C ALA A 299 4.48 -8.62 7.81
N ALA A 300 4.11 -7.78 6.86
CA ALA A 300 2.86 -7.01 6.89
C ALA A 300 1.64 -7.94 6.89
N SER A 301 1.60 -8.92 5.98
CA SER A 301 0.49 -9.85 5.82
C SER A 301 0.16 -10.60 7.11
N SER A 302 1.17 -11.07 7.84
CA SER A 302 0.97 -11.83 9.08
C SER A 302 0.25 -11.02 10.17
N MET A 303 0.44 -9.70 10.20
CA MET A 303 -0.16 -8.83 11.22
C MET A 303 -1.37 -8.04 10.72
N ILE A 304 -1.52 -7.88 9.42
CA ILE A 304 -2.55 -7.04 8.79
C ILE A 304 -3.50 -7.90 7.96
N CYS A 305 -3.07 -8.34 6.79
CA CYS A 305 -3.92 -9.00 5.81
C CYS A 305 -4.50 -10.33 6.33
N THR A 306 -3.63 -11.24 6.78
CA THR A 306 -4.02 -12.52 7.39
C THR A 306 -4.86 -12.29 8.64
N ALA A 307 -4.44 -11.36 9.49
CA ALA A 307 -5.13 -11.07 10.74
C ALA A 307 -6.53 -10.50 10.48
N HIS A 308 -6.68 -9.58 9.50
CA HIS A 308 -8.00 -9.05 9.15
C HIS A 308 -8.90 -10.10 8.51
N SER A 309 -8.39 -10.89 7.56
CA SER A 309 -9.13 -11.98 6.93
C SER A 309 -9.69 -12.96 7.96
N LEU A 310 -8.87 -13.37 8.95
CA LEU A 310 -9.31 -14.24 10.04
C LEU A 310 -10.38 -13.57 10.92
N ALA A 311 -10.24 -12.29 11.26
CA ALA A 311 -11.23 -11.54 12.03
C ALA A 311 -12.57 -11.40 11.31
N ASP A 312 -12.56 -11.37 9.97
CA ASP A 312 -13.76 -11.35 9.12
C ASP A 312 -14.34 -12.76 8.87
N GLY A 313 -13.90 -13.76 9.63
CA GLY A 313 -14.39 -15.14 9.58
C GLY A 313 -13.81 -15.96 8.42
N GLY A 314 -12.62 -15.61 7.95
CA GLY A 314 -11.98 -16.20 6.77
C GLY A 314 -11.65 -17.68 6.92
N GLU A 315 -12.23 -18.50 6.03
CA GLU A 315 -11.83 -19.89 5.79
C GLU A 315 -10.74 -19.96 4.70
N LEU A 316 -10.79 -19.04 3.74
CA LEU A 316 -9.84 -18.90 2.65
C LEU A 316 -9.01 -17.62 2.87
N VAL A 317 -7.97 -17.72 3.68
CA VAL A 317 -7.06 -16.62 3.95
C VAL A 317 -6.02 -16.54 2.83
N LEU A 318 -6.10 -15.54 1.97
CA LEU A 318 -5.17 -15.34 0.86
C LEU A 318 -3.84 -14.75 1.35
N GLY A 319 -3.91 -13.68 2.14
CA GLY A 319 -2.74 -12.90 2.53
C GLY A 319 -2.08 -12.18 1.35
N ALA A 320 -1.12 -11.32 1.62
CA ALA A 320 -0.47 -10.48 0.60
C ALA A 320 0.48 -11.23 -0.35
N GLN A 321 0.55 -12.56 -0.29
CA GLN A 321 1.44 -13.37 -1.11
C GLN A 321 0.70 -14.53 -1.81
N ALA A 322 -0.55 -14.29 -2.20
CA ALA A 322 -1.31 -15.18 -3.05
C ALA A 322 -0.87 -15.00 -4.50
N GLY A 323 -0.05 -15.86 -5.04
CA GLY A 323 0.46 -15.81 -6.41
C GLY A 323 -0.63 -15.90 -7.49
N PRO A 324 -0.28 -15.69 -8.77
CA PRO A 324 -1.22 -15.61 -9.88
C PRO A 324 -2.03 -16.90 -10.07
N ALA A 325 -1.47 -18.09 -9.80
CA ALA A 325 -2.22 -19.33 -9.90
C ALA A 325 -3.35 -19.39 -8.87
N ARG A 326 -3.08 -18.99 -7.62
CA ARG A 326 -4.09 -18.98 -6.56
C ARG A 326 -5.18 -17.94 -6.82
N LEU A 327 -4.82 -16.75 -7.25
CA LEU A 327 -5.77 -15.70 -7.61
C LEU A 327 -6.65 -16.12 -8.78
N THR A 328 -6.07 -16.77 -9.79
CA THR A 328 -6.81 -17.34 -10.94
C THR A 328 -7.79 -18.41 -10.51
N GLU A 329 -7.40 -19.34 -9.63
CA GLU A 329 -8.27 -20.37 -9.08
C GLU A 329 -9.50 -19.77 -8.37
N VAL A 330 -9.30 -18.76 -7.54
CA VAL A 330 -10.37 -18.06 -6.79
C VAL A 330 -11.32 -17.35 -7.76
N LEU A 331 -10.78 -16.67 -8.78
CA LEU A 331 -11.57 -16.03 -9.83
C LEU A 331 -12.41 -17.04 -10.63
N HIS A 332 -11.84 -18.17 -11.03
CA HIS A 332 -12.59 -19.23 -11.71
C HIS A 332 -13.69 -19.82 -10.82
N THR A 333 -13.41 -20.04 -9.54
CA THR A 333 -14.40 -20.52 -8.55
C THR A 333 -15.56 -19.53 -8.38
N ALA A 334 -15.31 -18.25 -8.56
CA ALA A 334 -16.32 -17.21 -8.51
C ALA A 334 -17.11 -17.01 -9.82
N GLY A 335 -16.74 -17.73 -10.90
CA GLY A 335 -17.48 -17.73 -12.17
C GLY A 335 -16.88 -16.87 -13.28
N PHE A 336 -15.66 -16.34 -13.11
CA PHE A 336 -14.94 -15.69 -14.20
C PHE A 336 -14.29 -16.73 -15.11
N SER A 337 -14.66 -16.76 -16.37
CA SER A 337 -14.18 -17.76 -17.34
C SER A 337 -12.86 -17.37 -18.03
N ARG A 338 -12.60 -16.07 -18.13
CA ARG A 338 -11.39 -15.53 -18.75
C ARG A 338 -10.62 -14.70 -17.70
N VAL A 339 -9.42 -15.14 -17.37
CA VAL A 339 -8.52 -14.48 -16.41
C VAL A 339 -7.16 -14.34 -17.06
N ARG A 340 -6.60 -13.14 -17.03
CA ARG A 340 -5.24 -12.88 -17.53
C ARG A 340 -4.52 -11.83 -16.71
N VAL A 341 -3.25 -12.03 -16.46
CA VAL A 341 -2.35 -10.98 -15.98
C VAL A 341 -2.08 -10.04 -17.15
N VAL A 342 -2.40 -8.77 -17.02
CA VAL A 342 -2.29 -7.76 -18.07
C VAL A 342 -1.11 -6.82 -17.88
N ALA A 343 -0.64 -6.67 -16.64
CA ALA A 343 0.57 -5.93 -16.31
C ALA A 343 1.13 -6.41 -14.97
N GLU A 344 2.40 -6.12 -14.76
CA GLU A 344 3.12 -6.38 -13.51
C GLU A 344 4.00 -5.18 -13.16
N THR A 345 4.10 -4.88 -11.89
CA THR A 345 5.06 -3.94 -11.32
C THR A 345 5.88 -4.65 -10.24
N PRO A 346 6.95 -4.08 -9.72
CA PRO A 346 7.63 -4.68 -8.57
C PRO A 346 6.72 -4.91 -7.35
N PHE A 347 5.61 -4.18 -7.25
CA PHE A 347 4.71 -4.20 -6.09
C PHE A 347 3.35 -4.85 -6.37
N ASN A 348 2.87 -4.84 -7.63
CA ASN A 348 1.52 -5.29 -7.96
C ASN A 348 1.45 -6.21 -9.17
N LEU A 349 0.54 -7.17 -9.11
CA LEU A 349 -0.05 -7.91 -10.22
C LEU A 349 -1.34 -7.22 -10.64
N ILE A 350 -1.52 -7.01 -11.94
CA ILE A 350 -2.73 -6.42 -12.52
C ILE A 350 -3.43 -7.49 -13.36
N ILE A 351 -4.62 -7.90 -12.91
CA ILE A 351 -5.37 -9.01 -13.47
C ILE A 351 -6.69 -8.49 -14.04
N GLU A 352 -6.95 -8.86 -15.28
CA GLU A 352 -8.27 -8.71 -15.91
C GLU A 352 -9.04 -10.03 -15.78
N ALA A 353 -10.32 -9.92 -15.39
CA ALA A 353 -11.22 -11.08 -15.40
C ALA A 353 -12.56 -10.72 -16.06
N LYS A 354 -13.10 -11.66 -16.86
CA LYS A 354 -14.42 -11.55 -17.51
C LYS A 354 -15.21 -12.84 -17.33
N ARG A 355 -16.55 -12.71 -17.29
CA ARG A 355 -17.45 -13.88 -17.18
C ARG A 355 -17.48 -14.73 -18.43
#